data_f494f4d7f8c618e7e06189cc47be985e
#
_entry.id   f494f4d7f8c618e7e06189cc47be985e
#
_cell.length_a   1.000
_cell.length_b   1.000
_cell.length_c   1.000
_cell.angle_alpha   90.00
_cell.angle_beta   90.00
_cell.angle_gamma   90.00
#
_symmetry.space_group_name_H-M   'P 1'
#
loop_
_entity.id
_entity.type
_entity.pdbx_description
1 polymer ?
#
loop_
_entity_poly.entity_id
_entity_poly.type
_entity_poly.pdbx_seq_one_letter_code
_entity_poly.pdbx_strand_id
1 'polypeptide(L)'
;MNYEEIVCDANNLYRAYKTSIKSSKWKESTQRFMINFLRYIFEIQEDIINRTLKNGKTHEFTLYERGRVRPITSIHIRDRIVRHVLCDEILLPKVRKHIIYDNCASLKGRGISQQRKRFEIHLHKYYQLYGNEGWILFGDFSKFYDNIIHEIAKKELLKLFDDDEFIDWILTLIFNGFKIDVSYMTDEEYSDRYSTLFNKLDYREIPKEQLTGEKWMAKSVNIGDQLSQIIGIYYPYRIDNYIKYVRSQKFYGRYM
;
A
#
# COMPACT_ATOMS: atom_id res chain seq x y z
N MET A 1 -12.64 -20.82 -0.29
CA MET A 1 -12.08 -20.30 -1.57
C MET A 1 -10.58 -20.48 -1.44
N ASN A 2 -9.95 -21.16 -2.35
CA ASN A 2 -8.49 -21.38 -2.27
C ASN A 2 -7.74 -20.17 -2.83
N TYR A 3 -7.19 -19.35 -1.94
CA TYR A 3 -6.49 -18.11 -2.34
C TYR A 3 -5.17 -18.42 -3.06
N GLU A 4 -4.53 -19.51 -2.74
CA GLU A 4 -3.32 -19.97 -3.43
C GLU A 4 -3.59 -20.27 -4.90
N GLU A 5 -4.67 -21.00 -5.20
CA GLU A 5 -5.08 -21.26 -6.58
C GLU A 5 -5.34 -19.99 -7.37
N ILE A 6 -5.95 -18.96 -6.73
CA ILE A 6 -6.18 -17.67 -7.37
C ILE A 6 -4.87 -16.97 -7.71
N VAL A 7 -3.88 -16.99 -6.80
CA VAL A 7 -2.58 -16.32 -7.03
C VAL A 7 -1.76 -17.10 -8.05
N CYS A 8 -1.85 -18.43 -8.05
CA CYS A 8 -1.15 -19.31 -9.00
C CYS A 8 -1.85 -19.43 -10.36
N ASP A 9 -3.06 -18.89 -10.54
CA ASP A 9 -3.76 -18.98 -11.83
C ASP A 9 -2.98 -18.23 -12.93
N ALA A 10 -2.69 -18.95 -14.02
CA ALA A 10 -1.87 -18.41 -15.11
C ALA A 10 -2.50 -17.20 -15.79
N ASN A 11 -3.83 -17.14 -15.88
CA ASN A 11 -4.52 -15.98 -16.48
C ASN A 11 -4.45 -14.76 -15.55
N ASN A 12 -4.54 -14.95 -14.24
CA ASN A 12 -4.38 -13.88 -13.27
C ASN A 12 -2.96 -13.33 -13.31
N LEU A 13 -1.95 -14.19 -13.31
CA LEU A 13 -0.55 -13.80 -13.44
C LEU A 13 -0.27 -13.10 -14.77
N TYR A 14 -0.87 -13.57 -15.86
CA TYR A 14 -0.73 -12.93 -17.17
C TYR A 14 -1.37 -11.53 -17.22
N ARG A 15 -2.58 -11.36 -16.65
CA ARG A 15 -3.22 -10.02 -16.54
C ARG A 15 -2.37 -9.07 -15.69
N ALA A 16 -1.87 -9.55 -14.57
CA ALA A 16 -0.98 -8.79 -13.69
C ALA A 16 0.32 -8.40 -14.39
N TYR A 17 0.92 -9.34 -15.14
CA TYR A 17 2.08 -9.06 -15.99
C TYR A 17 1.79 -7.93 -16.99
N LYS A 18 0.70 -8.01 -17.76
CA LYS A 18 0.34 -6.95 -18.71
C LYS A 18 0.16 -5.59 -18.05
N THR A 19 -0.43 -5.56 -16.87
CA THR A 19 -0.60 -4.34 -16.06
C THR A 19 0.76 -3.80 -15.61
N SER A 20 1.61 -4.67 -15.09
CA SER A 20 2.94 -4.31 -14.55
C SER A 20 3.88 -3.71 -15.59
N ILE A 21 3.81 -4.14 -16.85
CA ILE A 21 4.69 -3.64 -17.92
C ILE A 21 4.16 -2.39 -18.63
N LYS A 22 2.91 -2.01 -18.43
CA LYS A 22 2.22 -0.98 -19.22
C LYS A 22 3.00 0.34 -19.33
N SER A 23 3.60 0.79 -18.23
CA SER A 23 4.36 2.05 -18.17
C SER A 23 5.88 1.88 -18.21
N SER A 24 6.40 0.65 -18.30
CA SER A 24 7.83 0.34 -18.15
C SER A 24 8.43 -0.51 -19.28
N LYS A 25 7.71 -0.68 -20.40
CA LYS A 25 8.16 -1.48 -21.56
C LYS A 25 9.51 -1.05 -22.14
N TRP A 26 9.86 0.22 -22.00
CA TRP A 26 11.11 0.80 -22.47
C TRP A 26 12.32 0.46 -21.60
N LYS A 27 12.10 0.00 -20.37
CA LYS A 27 13.18 -0.35 -19.43
C LYS A 27 13.80 -1.69 -19.82
N GLU A 28 15.11 -1.77 -19.86
CA GLU A 28 15.86 -2.99 -20.21
C GLU A 28 15.47 -4.18 -19.33
N SER A 29 15.37 -3.98 -18.01
CA SER A 29 14.94 -5.02 -17.07
C SER A 29 13.55 -5.59 -17.40
N THR A 30 12.63 -4.73 -17.85
CA THR A 30 11.30 -5.15 -18.29
C THR A 30 11.38 -5.91 -19.62
N GLN A 31 12.20 -5.46 -20.56
CA GLN A 31 12.38 -6.14 -21.84
C GLN A 31 12.99 -7.54 -21.67
N ARG A 32 14.01 -7.68 -20.81
CA ARG A 32 14.56 -8.99 -20.45
C ARG A 32 13.51 -9.94 -19.87
N PHE A 33 12.65 -9.41 -19.00
CA PHE A 33 11.54 -10.18 -18.46
C PHE A 33 10.53 -10.58 -19.54
N MET A 34 10.20 -9.67 -20.47
CA MET A 34 9.24 -9.93 -21.55
C MET A 34 9.68 -11.06 -22.47
N ILE A 35 10.97 -11.18 -22.78
CA ILE A 35 11.51 -12.23 -23.64
C ILE A 35 11.27 -13.63 -23.02
N ASN A 36 11.38 -13.74 -21.69
CA ASN A 36 11.28 -15.01 -20.98
C ASN A 36 10.04 -15.08 -20.07
N PHE A 37 8.97 -14.31 -20.37
CA PHE A 37 7.89 -14.12 -19.41
C PHE A 37 7.17 -15.42 -19.01
N LEU A 38 6.96 -16.37 -19.94
CA LEU A 38 6.33 -17.64 -19.63
C LEU A 38 7.15 -18.43 -18.60
N ARG A 39 8.46 -18.52 -18.81
CA ARG A 39 9.37 -19.17 -17.86
C ARG A 39 9.25 -18.52 -16.49
N TYR A 40 9.30 -17.20 -16.40
CA TYR A 40 9.18 -16.49 -15.12
C TYR A 40 7.81 -16.64 -14.47
N ILE A 41 6.72 -16.78 -15.23
CA ILE A 41 5.40 -17.07 -14.67
C ILE A 41 5.38 -18.46 -14.02
N PHE A 42 5.94 -19.48 -14.68
CA PHE A 42 6.06 -20.83 -14.10
C PHE A 42 6.94 -20.85 -12.86
N GLU A 43 8.09 -20.15 -12.88
CA GLU A 43 8.95 -20.01 -11.71
C GLU A 43 8.23 -19.32 -10.54
N ILE A 44 7.37 -18.33 -10.80
CA ILE A 44 6.55 -17.70 -9.77
C ILE A 44 5.54 -18.70 -9.18
N GLN A 45 4.86 -19.49 -10.03
CA GLN A 45 3.91 -20.50 -9.56
C GLN A 45 4.60 -21.55 -8.69
N GLU A 46 5.74 -22.10 -9.14
CA GLU A 46 6.53 -23.08 -8.38
C GLU A 46 6.99 -22.51 -7.03
N ASP A 47 7.49 -21.27 -7.01
CA ASP A 47 7.94 -20.65 -5.77
C ASP A 47 6.81 -20.37 -4.79
N ILE A 48 5.61 -20.09 -5.27
CA ILE A 48 4.43 -19.90 -4.41
C ILE A 48 4.00 -21.26 -3.83
N ILE A 49 3.85 -22.27 -4.68
CA ILE A 49 3.43 -23.62 -4.27
C ILE A 49 4.42 -24.22 -3.24
N ASN A 50 5.71 -24.07 -3.50
CA ASN A 50 6.77 -24.59 -2.63
C ASN A 50 7.10 -23.68 -1.44
N ARG A 51 6.44 -22.51 -1.27
CA ARG A 51 6.74 -21.53 -0.23
C ARG A 51 8.18 -20.98 -0.27
N THR A 52 8.80 -20.99 -1.45
CA THR A 52 10.20 -20.52 -1.67
C THR A 52 10.29 -19.11 -2.22
N LEU A 53 9.13 -18.46 -2.48
CA LEU A 53 9.08 -17.09 -2.97
C LEU A 53 9.84 -16.13 -2.04
N LYS A 54 10.69 -15.29 -2.62
CA LYS A 54 11.48 -14.28 -1.90
C LYS A 54 11.26 -12.90 -2.52
N ASN A 55 11.33 -11.87 -1.70
CA ASN A 55 11.35 -10.50 -2.20
C ASN A 55 12.61 -10.28 -3.07
N GLY A 56 12.41 -9.74 -4.26
CA GLY A 56 13.50 -9.34 -5.14
C GLY A 56 14.21 -8.08 -4.66
N LYS A 57 15.33 -7.77 -5.30
CA LYS A 57 16.06 -6.53 -5.02
C LYS A 57 15.21 -5.31 -5.36
N THR A 58 15.18 -4.35 -4.45
CA THR A 58 14.52 -3.08 -4.64
C THR A 58 15.50 -2.04 -5.17
N HIS A 59 14.99 -1.04 -5.87
CA HIS A 59 15.75 0.14 -6.28
C HIS A 59 15.16 1.38 -5.63
N GLU A 60 15.95 2.07 -4.84
CA GLU A 60 15.54 3.26 -4.11
C GLU A 60 16.03 4.52 -4.80
N PHE A 61 15.16 5.50 -4.91
CA PHE A 61 15.50 6.83 -5.41
C PHE A 61 14.62 7.89 -4.77
N THR A 62 15.08 9.13 -4.83
CA THR A 62 14.31 10.27 -4.35
C THR A 62 13.64 10.97 -5.52
N LEU A 63 12.32 11.13 -5.44
CA LEU A 63 11.53 11.87 -6.42
C LEU A 63 11.26 13.29 -5.90
N TYR A 64 11.62 14.27 -6.72
CA TYR A 64 11.30 15.67 -6.48
C TYR A 64 10.12 16.07 -7.36
N GLU A 65 8.97 16.29 -6.76
CA GLU A 65 7.74 16.62 -7.50
C GLU A 65 6.99 17.77 -6.81
N ARG A 66 6.80 18.87 -7.55
CA ARG A 66 6.02 20.05 -7.10
C ARG A 66 6.42 20.53 -5.70
N GLY A 67 7.71 20.65 -5.45
CA GLY A 67 8.25 21.11 -4.16
C GLY A 67 8.19 20.07 -3.03
N ARG A 68 7.78 18.83 -3.32
CA ARG A 68 7.78 17.73 -2.35
C ARG A 68 8.88 16.74 -2.66
N VAL A 69 9.55 16.29 -1.63
CA VAL A 69 10.57 15.25 -1.69
C VAL A 69 9.94 13.93 -1.23
N ARG A 70 10.03 12.89 -2.07
CA ARG A 70 9.44 11.58 -1.78
C ARG A 70 10.46 10.47 -1.92
N PRO A 71 10.64 9.61 -0.90
CA PRO A 71 11.43 8.41 -1.03
C PRO A 71 10.63 7.35 -1.79
N ILE A 72 11.09 6.97 -2.96
CA ILE A 72 10.44 5.93 -3.78
C ILE A 72 11.26 4.65 -3.70
N THR A 73 10.58 3.53 -3.47
CA THR A 73 11.17 2.19 -3.54
C THR A 73 10.52 1.43 -4.68
N SER A 74 11.26 1.25 -5.77
CA SER A 74 10.80 0.48 -6.93
C SER A 74 11.09 -0.99 -6.70
N ILE A 75 10.04 -1.81 -6.76
CA ILE A 75 10.14 -3.27 -6.62
C ILE A 75 10.40 -3.93 -7.98
N HIS A 76 10.98 -5.13 -7.93
CA HIS A 76 11.24 -5.92 -9.13
C HIS A 76 9.92 -6.30 -9.83
N ILE A 77 9.96 -6.47 -11.16
CA ILE A 77 8.75 -6.78 -11.96
C ILE A 77 8.08 -8.08 -11.52
N ARG A 78 8.84 -9.09 -11.12
CA ARG A 78 8.36 -10.37 -10.60
C ARG A 78 7.49 -10.17 -9.35
N ASP A 79 7.96 -9.40 -8.38
CA ASP A 79 7.22 -9.09 -7.17
C ASP A 79 5.98 -8.26 -7.46
N ARG A 80 6.10 -7.34 -8.43
CA ARG A 80 4.98 -6.51 -8.87
C ARG A 80 3.84 -7.33 -9.44
N ILE A 81 4.15 -8.38 -10.21
CA ILE A 81 3.13 -9.31 -10.74
C ILE A 81 2.38 -10.00 -9.61
N VAL A 82 3.09 -10.59 -8.66
CA VAL A 82 2.48 -11.25 -7.50
C VAL A 82 1.61 -10.28 -6.71
N ARG A 83 2.13 -9.07 -6.43
CA ARG A 83 1.38 -8.04 -5.69
C ARG A 83 0.16 -7.57 -6.45
N HIS A 84 0.20 -7.46 -7.79
CA HIS A 84 -0.98 -7.13 -8.58
C HIS A 84 -2.07 -8.20 -8.49
N VAL A 85 -1.71 -9.49 -8.59
CA VAL A 85 -2.71 -10.56 -8.42
C VAL A 85 -3.32 -10.52 -7.02
N LEU A 86 -2.47 -10.47 -5.99
CA LEU A 86 -2.93 -10.39 -4.61
C LEU A 86 -3.87 -9.18 -4.39
N CYS A 87 -3.48 -8.02 -4.90
CA CYS A 87 -4.24 -6.79 -4.73
C CYS A 87 -5.56 -6.80 -5.49
N ASP A 88 -5.53 -7.15 -6.78
CA ASP A 88 -6.69 -6.99 -7.66
C ASP A 88 -7.72 -8.11 -7.47
N GLU A 89 -7.28 -9.35 -7.29
CA GLU A 89 -8.17 -10.53 -7.26
C GLU A 89 -8.59 -10.91 -5.82
N ILE A 90 -7.79 -10.57 -4.81
CA ILE A 90 -8.02 -11.02 -3.43
C ILE A 90 -8.34 -9.86 -2.49
N LEU A 91 -7.40 -8.91 -2.31
CA LEU A 91 -7.53 -7.88 -1.28
C LEU A 91 -8.62 -6.86 -1.61
N LEU A 92 -8.60 -6.32 -2.81
CA LEU A 92 -9.50 -5.22 -3.20
C LEU A 92 -10.97 -5.59 -3.14
N PRO A 93 -11.43 -6.78 -3.57
CA PRO A 93 -12.83 -7.21 -3.43
C PRO A 93 -13.33 -7.26 -1.98
N LYS A 94 -12.44 -7.63 -1.04
CA LYS A 94 -12.76 -7.66 0.39
C LYS A 94 -12.71 -6.27 1.02
N VAL A 95 -11.63 -5.54 0.81
CA VAL A 95 -11.39 -4.19 1.36
C VAL A 95 -12.51 -3.21 0.96
N ARG A 96 -12.99 -3.26 -0.29
CA ARG A 96 -14.06 -2.38 -0.78
C ARG A 96 -15.34 -2.39 0.04
N LYS A 97 -15.65 -3.52 0.69
CA LYS A 97 -16.87 -3.67 1.50
C LYS A 97 -16.81 -2.88 2.80
N HIS A 98 -15.62 -2.51 3.25
CA HIS A 98 -15.38 -1.83 4.53
C HIS A 98 -15.10 -0.33 4.39
N ILE A 99 -14.84 0.13 3.16
CA ILE A 99 -14.49 1.53 2.89
C ILE A 99 -15.76 2.35 2.67
N ILE A 100 -15.81 3.52 3.28
CA ILE A 100 -16.92 4.48 3.08
C ILE A 100 -17.08 4.86 1.61
N TYR A 101 -18.29 5.17 1.19
CA TYR A 101 -18.57 5.59 -0.19
C TYR A 101 -17.76 6.82 -0.61
N ASP A 102 -17.57 7.78 0.32
CA ASP A 102 -16.86 9.03 0.10
C ASP A 102 -15.32 8.94 0.28
N ASN A 103 -14.76 7.73 0.25
CA ASN A 103 -13.33 7.54 0.03
C ASN A 103 -13.05 7.59 -1.48
N CYS A 104 -12.33 8.62 -1.92
CA CYS A 104 -12.09 8.91 -3.33
C CYS A 104 -10.64 8.65 -3.76
N ALA A 105 -9.86 7.89 -2.99
CA ALA A 105 -8.46 7.57 -3.30
C ALA A 105 -8.25 6.13 -3.72
N SER A 106 -7.23 5.90 -4.53
CA SER A 106 -6.62 4.60 -4.85
C SER A 106 -7.57 3.48 -5.30
N LEU A 107 -8.76 3.83 -5.79
CA LEU A 107 -9.73 2.90 -6.33
C LEU A 107 -10.02 3.23 -7.79
N LYS A 108 -10.20 2.19 -8.62
CA LYS A 108 -10.57 2.38 -10.03
C LYS A 108 -11.88 3.18 -10.13
N GLY A 109 -11.87 4.22 -10.97
CA GLY A 109 -12.98 5.14 -11.13
C GLY A 109 -13.10 6.21 -10.03
N ARG A 110 -12.16 6.24 -9.08
CA ARG A 110 -12.08 7.26 -8.04
C ARG A 110 -10.76 8.03 -8.15
N GLY A 111 -10.77 9.28 -7.73
CA GLY A 111 -9.61 10.17 -7.81
C GLY A 111 -10.03 11.62 -7.57
N ILE A 112 -9.16 12.57 -7.92
CA ILE A 112 -9.39 14.01 -7.69
C ILE A 112 -10.73 14.50 -8.27
N SER A 113 -11.09 14.07 -9.49
CA SER A 113 -12.34 14.47 -10.13
C SER A 113 -13.56 13.96 -9.35
N GLN A 114 -13.52 12.72 -8.86
CA GLN A 114 -14.59 12.17 -8.03
C GLN A 114 -14.67 12.88 -6.68
N GLN A 115 -13.51 13.17 -6.06
CA GLN A 115 -13.45 13.92 -4.80
C GLN A 115 -14.07 15.31 -4.94
N ARG A 116 -13.72 16.06 -6.01
CA ARG A 116 -14.30 17.36 -6.28
C ARG A 116 -15.81 17.27 -6.41
N LYS A 117 -16.32 16.36 -7.23
CA LYS A 117 -17.76 16.13 -7.40
C LYS A 117 -18.48 15.81 -6.09
N ARG A 118 -17.87 14.93 -5.25
CA ARG A 118 -18.44 14.60 -3.95
C ARG A 118 -18.46 15.79 -2.99
N PHE A 119 -17.39 16.57 -2.99
CA PHE A 119 -17.29 17.77 -2.19
C PHE A 119 -18.35 18.80 -2.61
N GLU A 120 -18.52 19.06 -3.90
CA GLU A 120 -19.57 19.95 -4.42
C GLU A 120 -20.96 19.49 -4.02
N ILE A 121 -21.25 18.20 -4.11
CA ILE A 121 -22.53 17.61 -3.65
C ILE A 121 -22.73 17.84 -2.16
N HIS A 122 -21.69 17.65 -1.34
CA HIS A 122 -21.78 17.87 0.10
C HIS A 122 -22.02 19.34 0.44
N LEU A 123 -21.32 20.28 -0.21
CA LEU A 123 -21.52 21.71 -0.02
C LEU A 123 -22.95 22.12 -0.38
N HIS A 124 -23.43 21.67 -1.54
CA HIS A 124 -24.80 22.00 -1.99
C HIS A 124 -25.87 21.49 -1.02
N LYS A 125 -25.76 20.23 -0.57
CA LYS A 125 -26.67 19.65 0.43
C LYS A 125 -26.57 20.35 1.78
N TYR A 126 -25.36 20.72 2.20
CA TYR A 126 -25.17 21.48 3.44
C TYR A 126 -25.88 22.81 3.35
N TYR A 127 -25.68 23.55 2.26
CA TYR A 127 -26.30 24.85 2.01
C TYR A 127 -27.85 24.76 2.04
N GLN A 128 -28.41 23.74 1.40
CA GLN A 128 -29.86 23.52 1.41
C GLN A 128 -30.43 23.27 2.82
N LEU A 129 -29.65 22.66 3.72
CA LEU A 129 -30.11 22.31 5.06
C LEU A 129 -29.85 23.39 6.09
N TYR A 130 -28.73 24.11 5.95
CA TYR A 130 -28.20 24.97 7.01
C TYR A 130 -27.84 26.39 6.55
N GLY A 131 -27.98 26.70 5.25
CA GLY A 131 -27.62 27.99 4.70
C GLY A 131 -26.10 28.20 4.58
N ASN A 132 -25.68 29.47 4.69
CA ASN A 132 -24.28 29.89 4.48
C ASN A 132 -23.38 29.72 5.70
N GLU A 133 -23.95 29.50 6.87
CA GLU A 133 -23.18 29.46 8.11
C GLU A 133 -22.67 28.06 8.38
N GLY A 134 -21.34 27.94 8.54
CA GLY A 134 -20.72 26.67 8.84
C GLY A 134 -19.22 26.69 8.72
N TRP A 135 -18.62 25.54 9.02
CA TRP A 135 -17.18 25.34 9.00
C TRP A 135 -16.81 24.14 8.15
N ILE A 136 -15.71 24.25 7.42
CA ILE A 136 -15.12 23.13 6.71
C ILE A 136 -13.81 22.80 7.43
N LEU A 137 -13.72 21.58 7.96
CA LEU A 137 -12.51 21.07 8.59
C LEU A 137 -11.71 20.25 7.55
N PHE A 138 -10.48 20.68 7.29
CA PHE A 138 -9.50 19.91 6.55
C PHE A 138 -8.46 19.34 7.51
N GLY A 139 -8.20 18.05 7.39
CA GLY A 139 -7.15 17.38 8.16
C GLY A 139 -6.27 16.56 7.24
N ASP A 140 -5.00 16.41 7.60
CA ASP A 140 -4.02 15.57 6.91
C ASP A 140 -3.19 14.78 7.92
N PHE A 141 -2.85 13.54 7.57
CA PHE A 141 -1.96 12.70 8.38
C PHE A 141 -0.51 12.96 7.98
N SER A 142 0.26 13.57 8.87
CA SER A 142 1.67 13.80 8.59
C SER A 142 2.43 12.49 8.39
N LYS A 143 3.19 12.42 7.28
CA LYS A 143 4.03 11.25 6.95
C LYS A 143 3.29 9.91 7.09
N PHE A 144 2.06 9.86 6.59
CA PHE A 144 1.13 8.75 6.80
C PHE A 144 1.74 7.38 6.47
N TYR A 145 2.32 7.22 5.26
CA TYR A 145 2.93 5.97 4.81
C TYR A 145 4.13 5.56 5.66
N ASP A 146 4.91 6.53 6.13
CA ASP A 146 6.08 6.28 6.97
C ASP A 146 5.69 5.79 8.37
N ASN A 147 4.44 6.02 8.79
CA ASN A 147 3.96 5.71 10.13
C ASN A 147 2.96 4.55 10.20
N ILE A 148 2.79 3.81 9.12
CA ILE A 148 2.00 2.58 9.12
C ILE A 148 2.78 1.47 9.84
N ILE A 149 2.23 0.98 10.96
CA ILE A 149 2.78 -0.13 11.75
C ILE A 149 2.40 -1.45 11.08
N HIS A 150 3.41 -2.26 10.74
CA HIS A 150 3.22 -3.50 9.97
C HIS A 150 2.31 -4.50 10.68
N GLU A 151 2.51 -4.71 11.97
CA GLU A 151 1.71 -5.64 12.78
C GLU A 151 0.22 -5.28 12.73
N ILE A 152 -0.10 -4.00 12.93
CA ILE A 152 -1.49 -3.52 12.91
C ILE A 152 -2.07 -3.68 11.49
N ALA A 153 -1.34 -3.24 10.47
CA ALA A 153 -1.81 -3.33 9.09
C ALA A 153 -2.04 -4.78 8.65
N LYS A 154 -1.10 -5.68 8.95
CA LYS A 154 -1.20 -7.11 8.66
C LYS A 154 -2.38 -7.74 9.38
N LYS A 155 -2.51 -7.51 10.70
CA LYS A 155 -3.60 -8.03 11.52
C LYS A 155 -4.98 -7.59 11.02
N GLU A 156 -5.14 -6.32 10.64
CA GLU A 156 -6.42 -5.83 10.11
C GLU A 156 -6.73 -6.45 8.73
N LEU A 157 -5.73 -6.66 7.88
CA LEU A 157 -5.93 -7.34 6.59
C LEU A 157 -6.30 -8.81 6.78
N LEU A 158 -5.63 -9.54 7.68
CA LEU A 158 -5.89 -10.97 7.92
C LEU A 158 -7.32 -11.23 8.38
N LYS A 159 -7.90 -10.36 9.19
CA LYS A 159 -9.32 -10.48 9.62
C LYS A 159 -10.31 -10.54 8.45
N LEU A 160 -9.95 -10.03 7.27
CA LEU A 160 -10.79 -10.13 6.08
C LEU A 160 -10.85 -11.53 5.49
N PHE A 161 -9.96 -12.42 5.94
CA PHE A 161 -9.71 -13.74 5.38
C PHE A 161 -9.80 -14.86 6.43
N ASP A 162 -10.39 -14.56 7.59
CA ASP A 162 -10.55 -15.52 8.70
C ASP A 162 -9.20 -16.16 9.10
N ASP A 163 -8.14 -15.34 9.11
CA ASP A 163 -6.76 -15.71 9.43
C ASP A 163 -6.18 -16.86 8.55
N ASP A 164 -6.53 -16.89 7.27
CA ASP A 164 -6.07 -17.87 6.29
C ASP A 164 -4.54 -17.95 6.23
N GLU A 165 -3.97 -19.17 6.31
CA GLU A 165 -2.54 -19.42 6.40
C GLU A 165 -1.77 -18.95 5.15
N PHE A 166 -2.34 -19.11 3.95
CA PHE A 166 -1.69 -18.65 2.73
C PHE A 166 -1.61 -17.14 2.68
N ILE A 167 -2.68 -16.46 3.06
CA ILE A 167 -2.72 -15.00 3.14
C ILE A 167 -1.74 -14.49 4.21
N ASP A 168 -1.66 -15.16 5.37
CA ASP A 168 -0.70 -14.80 6.40
C ASP A 168 0.74 -14.92 5.89
N TRP A 169 1.07 -16.02 5.25
CA TRP A 169 2.39 -16.26 4.68
C TRP A 169 2.79 -15.20 3.65
N ILE A 170 1.93 -14.93 2.66
CA ILE A 170 2.28 -13.99 1.58
C ILE A 170 2.33 -12.54 2.07
N LEU A 171 1.45 -12.14 3.00
CA LEU A 171 1.53 -10.83 3.63
C LEU A 171 2.79 -10.70 4.48
N THR A 172 3.16 -11.72 5.24
CA THR A 172 4.42 -11.73 6.02
C THR A 172 5.63 -11.52 5.13
N LEU A 173 5.70 -12.25 4.00
CA LEU A 173 6.77 -12.09 3.01
C LEU A 173 6.84 -10.63 2.53
N ILE A 174 5.71 -10.05 2.13
CA ILE A 174 5.69 -8.70 1.58
C ILE A 174 6.03 -7.65 2.64
N PHE A 175 5.47 -7.75 3.86
CA PHE A 175 5.78 -6.82 4.96
C PHE A 175 7.24 -6.91 5.40
N ASN A 176 7.88 -8.10 5.31
CA ASN A 176 9.32 -8.21 5.51
C ASN A 176 10.13 -7.39 4.49
N GLY A 177 9.63 -7.26 3.26
CA GLY A 177 10.24 -6.40 2.24
C GLY A 177 10.00 -4.89 2.45
N PHE A 178 9.13 -4.50 3.38
CA PHE A 178 8.91 -3.10 3.76
C PHE A 178 9.75 -2.67 4.96
N LYS A 179 10.31 -3.62 5.73
CA LYS A 179 11.15 -3.30 6.89
C LYS A 179 12.34 -2.43 6.49
N ILE A 180 12.70 -1.52 7.38
CA ILE A 180 13.82 -0.60 7.19
C ILE A 180 14.94 -1.03 8.12
N ASP A 181 16.15 -1.14 7.57
CA ASP A 181 17.34 -1.39 8.37
C ASP A 181 17.66 -0.16 9.21
N VAL A 182 17.66 -0.33 10.52
CA VAL A 182 17.94 0.72 11.51
C VAL A 182 19.04 0.27 12.48
N SER A 183 19.97 -0.53 11.99
CA SER A 183 21.09 -1.06 12.78
C SER A 183 21.92 0.02 13.47
N TYR A 184 21.92 1.23 12.93
CA TYR A 184 22.59 2.41 13.49
C TYR A 184 21.90 3.00 14.74
N MET A 185 20.65 2.63 15.02
CA MET A 185 19.89 3.18 16.14
C MET A 185 20.19 2.44 17.44
N THR A 186 20.32 3.17 18.53
CA THR A 186 20.28 2.61 19.89
C THR A 186 18.88 2.04 20.18
N ASP A 187 18.71 1.29 21.27
CA ASP A 187 17.41 0.76 21.65
C ASP A 187 16.43 1.86 22.09
N GLU A 188 16.95 2.91 22.69
CA GLU A 188 16.17 4.08 23.10
C GLU A 188 15.67 4.85 21.87
N GLU A 189 16.56 5.13 20.90
CA GLU A 189 16.20 5.78 19.64
C GLU A 189 15.20 4.95 18.83
N TYR A 190 15.38 3.63 18.79
CA TYR A 190 14.43 2.73 18.13
C TYR A 190 13.04 2.83 18.78
N SER A 191 12.97 2.72 20.11
CA SER A 191 11.71 2.80 20.85
C SER A 191 11.00 4.14 20.64
N ASP A 192 11.74 5.24 20.68
CA ASP A 192 11.21 6.57 20.42
C ASP A 192 10.69 6.66 18.97
N ARG A 193 11.49 6.28 17.98
CA ARG A 193 11.08 6.35 16.55
C ARG A 193 9.94 5.39 16.23
N TYR A 194 9.82 4.27 16.91
CA TYR A 194 8.70 3.36 16.74
C TYR A 194 7.38 3.94 17.30
N SER A 195 7.42 4.60 18.44
CA SER A 195 6.26 5.18 19.12
C SER A 195 5.85 6.56 18.61
N THR A 196 6.80 7.34 18.09
CA THR A 196 6.57 8.71 17.58
C THR A 196 6.48 8.77 16.07
N LEU A 197 6.64 9.97 15.50
CA LEU A 197 6.57 10.20 14.06
C LEU A 197 7.90 9.81 13.38
N PHE A 198 7.89 8.70 12.64
CA PHE A 198 9.04 8.28 11.83
C PHE A 198 9.14 9.08 10.53
N ASN A 199 10.37 9.42 10.11
CA ASN A 199 10.65 10.06 8.83
C ASN A 199 11.57 9.19 7.97
N LYS A 200 11.02 8.55 6.95
CA LYS A 200 11.77 7.67 6.05
C LYS A 200 12.85 8.41 5.23
N LEU A 201 12.74 9.74 5.05
CA LEU A 201 13.76 10.52 4.35
C LEU A 201 15.06 10.60 5.17
N ASP A 202 14.94 10.79 6.49
CA ASP A 202 16.10 10.92 7.38
C ASP A 202 16.96 9.65 7.36
N TYR A 203 16.36 8.47 7.23
CA TYR A 203 17.06 7.19 7.08
C TYR A 203 18.02 7.16 5.88
N ARG A 204 17.71 7.86 4.78
CA ARG A 204 18.52 7.85 3.55
C ARG A 204 19.82 8.63 3.66
N GLU A 205 19.98 9.44 4.69
CA GLU A 205 21.18 10.20 4.99
C GLU A 205 22.22 9.33 5.74
N ILE A 206 21.80 8.13 6.22
CA ILE A 206 22.68 7.22 6.94
C ILE A 206 23.66 6.52 5.99
N PRO A 207 24.96 6.52 6.29
CA PRO A 207 25.97 5.79 5.53
C PRO A 207 25.64 4.30 5.46
N LYS A 208 25.82 3.70 4.29
CA LYS A 208 25.47 2.28 4.06
C LYS A 208 26.25 1.31 4.94
N GLU A 209 27.44 1.70 5.36
CA GLU A 209 28.32 0.93 6.25
C GLU A 209 27.71 0.73 7.65
N GLN A 210 26.79 1.63 8.05
CA GLN A 210 26.07 1.55 9.32
C GLN A 210 24.79 0.71 9.23
N LEU A 211 24.40 0.29 8.03
CA LEU A 211 23.21 -0.54 7.77
C LEU A 211 23.64 -2.01 7.68
N THR A 212 23.87 -2.64 8.84
CA THR A 212 24.43 -4.00 8.95
C THR A 212 23.39 -5.11 8.80
N GLY A 213 22.09 -4.77 8.80
CA GLY A 213 21.00 -5.76 8.73
C GLY A 213 20.67 -6.45 10.05
N GLU A 214 21.23 -5.98 11.16
CA GLU A 214 21.02 -6.58 12.48
C GLU A 214 19.75 -6.12 13.17
N LYS A 215 19.26 -4.90 12.85
CA LYS A 215 18.10 -4.30 13.48
C LYS A 215 17.13 -3.74 12.45
N TRP A 216 15.87 -4.17 12.52
CA TRP A 216 14.85 -3.83 11.52
C TRP A 216 13.64 -3.14 12.14
N MET A 217 13.23 -2.01 11.58
CA MET A 217 12.01 -1.32 11.95
C MET A 217 10.81 -1.84 11.15
N ALA A 218 9.81 -2.40 11.83
CA ALA A 218 8.57 -2.89 11.26
C ALA A 218 7.50 -1.78 11.15
N LYS A 219 7.89 -0.66 10.53
CA LYS A 219 7.08 0.54 10.35
C LYS A 219 7.43 1.15 9.00
N SER A 220 6.48 1.83 8.37
CA SER A 220 6.57 2.35 7.01
C SER A 220 6.20 1.34 5.92
N VAL A 221 5.58 1.82 4.86
CA VAL A 221 5.32 1.06 3.63
C VAL A 221 5.84 1.84 2.42
N ASN A 222 6.21 1.11 1.37
CA ASN A 222 6.86 1.69 0.20
C ASN A 222 5.90 2.55 -0.63
N ILE A 223 6.30 3.77 -0.94
CA ILE A 223 5.56 4.63 -1.88
C ILE A 223 5.81 4.12 -3.31
N GLY A 224 4.72 3.94 -4.07
CA GLY A 224 4.76 3.44 -5.46
C GLY A 224 4.41 1.96 -5.62
N ASP A 225 4.06 1.27 -4.55
CA ASP A 225 3.56 -0.10 -4.54
C ASP A 225 2.02 -0.12 -4.47
N GLN A 226 1.38 -1.03 -5.20
CA GLN A 226 -0.07 -1.17 -5.19
C GLN A 226 -0.59 -1.65 -3.84
N LEU A 227 0.12 -2.57 -3.18
CA LEU A 227 -0.27 -3.03 -1.85
C LEU A 227 -0.25 -1.88 -0.84
N SER A 228 0.77 -1.01 -0.90
CA SER A 228 0.83 0.17 -0.04
C SER A 228 -0.37 1.10 -0.24
N GLN A 229 -0.87 1.23 -1.47
CA GLN A 229 -2.08 2.00 -1.74
C GLN A 229 -3.32 1.36 -1.11
N ILE A 230 -3.45 0.03 -1.17
CA ILE A 230 -4.56 -0.70 -0.52
C ILE A 230 -4.47 -0.57 1.00
N ILE A 231 -3.28 -0.75 1.56
CA ILE A 231 -3.05 -0.52 3.00
C ILE A 231 -3.46 0.92 3.35
N GLY A 232 -3.01 1.91 2.57
CA GLY A 232 -3.30 3.31 2.83
C GLY A 232 -4.79 3.65 2.86
N ILE A 233 -5.61 3.06 1.99
CA ILE A 233 -7.07 3.28 2.03
C ILE A 233 -7.77 2.47 3.12
N TYR A 234 -7.24 1.31 3.49
CA TYR A 234 -7.86 0.41 4.46
C TYR A 234 -7.44 0.69 5.91
N TYR A 235 -6.19 1.02 6.15
CA TYR A 235 -5.66 1.24 7.51
C TYR A 235 -6.51 2.20 8.37
N PRO A 236 -6.98 3.36 7.86
CA PRO A 236 -7.84 4.27 8.62
C PRO A 236 -9.35 3.97 8.51
N TYR A 237 -9.78 2.84 7.93
CA TYR A 237 -11.20 2.56 7.67
C TYR A 237 -12.09 2.63 8.91
N ARG A 238 -11.56 2.25 10.07
CA ARG A 238 -12.31 2.32 11.35
C ARG A 238 -12.60 3.75 11.75
N ILE A 239 -11.65 4.66 11.52
CA ILE A 239 -11.82 6.10 11.78
C ILE A 239 -12.89 6.65 10.84
N ASP A 240 -12.81 6.32 9.54
CA ASP A 240 -13.80 6.74 8.55
C ASP A 240 -15.21 6.28 8.93
N ASN A 241 -15.36 4.99 9.26
CA ASN A 241 -16.64 4.41 9.65
C ASN A 241 -17.16 5.01 10.96
N TYR A 242 -16.30 5.24 11.94
CA TYR A 242 -16.67 5.90 13.19
C TYR A 242 -17.21 7.31 12.92
N ILE A 243 -16.49 8.13 12.17
CA ILE A 243 -16.92 9.49 11.84
C ILE A 243 -18.22 9.47 11.04
N LYS A 244 -18.29 8.64 9.99
CA LYS A 244 -19.41 8.61 9.06
C LYS A 244 -20.68 8.05 9.67
N TYR A 245 -20.58 6.91 10.37
CA TYR A 245 -21.76 6.14 10.81
C TYR A 245 -22.02 6.29 12.31
N VAL A 246 -21.01 6.23 13.17
CA VAL A 246 -21.21 6.34 14.62
C VAL A 246 -21.45 7.80 15.02
N ARG A 247 -20.60 8.72 14.54
CA ARG A 247 -20.79 10.16 14.77
C ARG A 247 -21.78 10.83 13.82
N SER A 248 -22.30 10.07 12.86
CA SER A 248 -23.32 10.51 11.89
C SER A 248 -22.91 11.77 11.10
N GLN A 249 -21.62 11.94 10.81
CA GLN A 249 -21.13 13.09 10.04
C GLN A 249 -21.44 12.91 8.56
N LYS A 250 -22.60 13.41 8.13
CA LYS A 250 -23.12 13.24 6.75
C LYS A 250 -22.17 13.72 5.66
N PHE A 251 -21.47 14.83 5.91
CA PHE A 251 -20.63 15.51 4.94
C PHE A 251 -19.13 15.18 5.07
N TYR A 252 -18.84 14.05 5.71
CA TYR A 252 -17.49 13.54 5.81
C TYR A 252 -17.08 12.80 4.54
N GLY A 253 -15.86 13.05 4.07
CA GLY A 253 -15.20 12.30 3.00
C GLY A 253 -13.70 12.31 3.16
N ARG A 254 -13.02 11.32 2.57
CA ARG A 254 -11.57 11.19 2.63
C ARG A 254 -10.98 11.10 1.22
N TYR A 255 -9.91 11.87 1.03
CA TYR A 255 -8.99 11.75 -0.09
C TYR A 255 -7.58 11.58 0.47
N MET A 256 -6.82 10.67 -0.10
CA MET A 256 -5.47 10.37 0.35
C MET A 256 -4.46 10.67 -0.73
#